data_6422157ebab95bb42e63146c6801e1d7
#
_entry.id   6422157ebab95bb42e63146c6801e1d7
#
_cell.length_a   1.000
_cell.length_b   1.000
_cell.length_c   1.000
_cell.angle_alpha   90.00
_cell.angle_beta   90.00
_cell.angle_gamma   90.00
#
_symmetry.space_group_name_H-M   'P 1'
#
loop_
_entity.id
_entity.type
_entity.pdbx_description
1 polymer ?
#
loop_
_entity_poly.entity_id
_entity_poly.type
_entity_poly.pdbx_seq_one_letter_code
_entity_poly.pdbx_strand_id
1 'polypeptide(L)'
;MIKKLPVILGGVLLCLVFFLSFSLAASFAQIPEELEFSLDLNSPVVSLPHIYKSSVDLSGRGKQRDLTSPQTLASGDALAAWQADLGFRNFYRIQYNLWEIQRLVNDQASYQKLLSNYEEIIKKISDSGGTVILDLFGTPDGLGAVLDKNSAPRNLKIYKELVKNTIRKFSCEKKYNIWYEVWNAPDLGDFFLGGRSEYFNLYRVIGEAVNELRRETKIHIPLGGPSVSAWFRNIEPNNILSPERGLIYELIKYCYSYRLPLDFISWHAYSSDPAEEKQDTIYNKPFVELIREWLTYFKFNSNIPLLVDEWSFDGSANILAERDKFAHISASYIPGRLKNMYEAGIDYQTYFCLEDFGDNQVGAIRNLGIFSFDPARPENKGYAKANYNVWRMFGALGQDLFTAKFSDEFVGVISTKSRDYFAVLIYNYIDPQAAMNYISHNIVYLNSAEQKAILSIVKSDRMKKIIAGQLNLATLRLSVKTKGMLGRAIELNSLANKFSTMNRKIKVSLKGIKDIYALSKYVMDSNCSRNCEFKPSVEKDVNFNQDYVEAMELTPYSVQLLIFKKKPAEVKPVEVKPEEKPAEVKPVEVKPAIKETNNAENK
;
A
#
# COMPACT_ATOMS: atom_id res chain seq x y z
N MET A 1 4.53 -23.16 -79.92
CA MET A 1 5.22 -23.61 -78.71
C MET A 1 5.07 -22.56 -77.61
N ILE A 2 3.95 -22.52 -77.03
CA ILE A 2 3.71 -21.75 -75.78
C ILE A 2 2.55 -22.44 -75.09
N LYS A 3 2.76 -23.09 -73.94
CA LYS A 3 1.74 -23.43 -72.99
C LYS A 3 2.27 -24.52 -72.00
N LYS A 4 2.88 -24.11 -70.92
CA LYS A 4 2.97 -24.87 -69.69
C LYS A 4 3.74 -24.05 -68.59
N LEU A 5 3.09 -23.01 -68.06
CA LEU A 5 3.58 -22.35 -66.85
C LEU A 5 2.45 -21.56 -66.13
N PRO A 6 1.44 -22.23 -65.59
CA PRO A 6 0.79 -21.62 -64.42
C PRO A 6 0.45 -22.55 -63.27
N VAL A 7 0.85 -23.85 -63.31
CA VAL A 7 0.42 -24.78 -62.24
C VAL A 7 1.37 -24.79 -61.02
N ILE A 8 2.63 -24.40 -61.25
CA ILE A 8 3.64 -24.41 -60.14
C ILE A 8 3.55 -23.19 -59.24
N LEU A 9 3.09 -22.02 -59.72
CA LEU A 9 2.94 -20.82 -58.89
C LEU A 9 1.75 -20.87 -57.91
N GLY A 10 0.67 -21.59 -58.26
CA GLY A 10 -0.51 -21.75 -57.40
C GLY A 10 -0.27 -22.64 -56.20
N GLY A 11 0.56 -23.69 -56.37
CA GLY A 11 0.89 -24.63 -55.26
C GLY A 11 1.82 -24.04 -54.22
N VAL A 12 2.78 -23.22 -54.66
CA VAL A 12 3.72 -22.55 -53.73
C VAL A 12 3.03 -21.42 -52.94
N LEU A 13 2.08 -20.71 -53.57
CA LEU A 13 1.31 -19.68 -52.88
C LEU A 13 0.31 -20.26 -51.88
N LEU A 14 -0.29 -21.43 -52.16
CA LEU A 14 -1.18 -22.12 -51.21
C LEU A 14 -0.40 -22.71 -50.02
N CYS A 15 0.78 -23.26 -50.23
CA CYS A 15 1.65 -23.72 -49.13
C CYS A 15 2.18 -22.57 -48.29
N LEU A 16 2.53 -21.40 -48.87
CA LEU A 16 2.95 -20.23 -48.11
C LEU A 16 1.81 -19.62 -47.28
N VAL A 17 0.57 -19.63 -47.79
CA VAL A 17 -0.61 -19.17 -47.01
C VAL A 17 -0.95 -20.17 -45.91
N PHE A 18 -0.79 -21.48 -46.13
CA PHE A 18 -0.96 -22.50 -45.07
C PHE A 18 0.14 -22.43 -44.00
N PHE A 19 1.40 -22.17 -44.37
CA PHE A 19 2.50 -21.98 -43.42
C PHE A 19 2.39 -20.66 -42.67
N LEU A 20 1.90 -19.59 -43.29
CA LEU A 20 1.64 -18.30 -42.65
C LEU A 20 0.40 -18.34 -41.71
N SER A 21 -0.59 -19.19 -41.99
CA SER A 21 -1.72 -19.41 -41.11
C SER A 21 -1.41 -20.32 -39.91
N PHE A 22 -0.38 -21.18 -40.01
CA PHE A 22 0.11 -21.98 -38.85
C PHE A 22 1.14 -21.26 -37.99
N SER A 23 1.82 -20.21 -38.51
CA SER A 23 2.78 -19.43 -37.69
C SER A 23 2.14 -18.26 -36.95
N LEU A 24 0.83 -18.04 -37.11
CA LEU A 24 0.02 -17.09 -36.30
C LEU A 24 -0.77 -17.78 -35.16
N ALA A 25 -0.63 -19.08 -34.97
CA ALA A 25 -0.79 -19.66 -33.64
C ALA A 25 0.46 -19.24 -32.85
N ALA A 26 0.44 -18.00 -32.34
CA ALA A 26 1.37 -17.60 -31.31
C ALA A 26 1.38 -18.74 -30.29
N SER A 27 2.50 -19.39 -30.11
CA SER A 27 2.70 -20.35 -29.03
C SER A 27 2.54 -19.53 -27.76
N PHE A 28 1.30 -19.46 -27.27
CA PHE A 28 1.02 -18.90 -25.96
C PHE A 28 1.83 -19.73 -24.97
N ALA A 29 2.87 -19.12 -24.42
CA ALA A 29 3.67 -19.78 -23.41
C ALA A 29 2.71 -20.25 -22.32
N GLN A 30 2.56 -21.55 -22.14
CA GLN A 30 1.74 -22.09 -21.06
C GLN A 30 2.33 -21.57 -19.76
N ILE A 31 1.52 -20.84 -18.97
CA ILE A 31 1.93 -20.46 -17.63
C ILE A 31 2.19 -21.74 -16.84
N PRO A 32 3.40 -21.98 -16.35
CA PRO A 32 3.77 -23.23 -15.73
C PRO A 32 3.01 -23.42 -14.41
N GLU A 33 2.62 -24.66 -14.15
CA GLU A 33 2.02 -25.06 -12.87
C GLU A 33 3.10 -25.15 -11.77
N GLU A 34 4.33 -25.45 -12.15
CA GLU A 34 5.51 -25.47 -11.29
C GLU A 34 6.42 -24.29 -11.63
N LEU A 35 6.76 -23.52 -10.60
CA LEU A 35 7.56 -22.30 -10.67
C LEU A 35 8.92 -22.54 -10.03
N GLU A 36 9.94 -21.80 -10.50
CA GLU A 36 11.26 -21.80 -9.91
C GLU A 36 11.70 -20.37 -9.59
N PHE A 37 12.09 -20.14 -8.35
CA PHE A 37 12.72 -18.90 -7.89
C PHE A 37 14.10 -19.23 -7.31
N SER A 38 15.14 -18.57 -7.81
CA SER A 38 16.51 -18.73 -7.33
C SER A 38 17.04 -17.42 -6.79
N LEU A 39 17.59 -17.44 -5.56
CA LEU A 39 18.19 -16.31 -4.89
C LEU A 39 19.61 -16.62 -4.45
N ASP A 40 20.58 -15.85 -4.95
CA ASP A 40 21.92 -15.79 -4.37
C ASP A 40 21.91 -14.77 -3.22
N LEU A 41 22.16 -15.24 -2.01
CA LEU A 41 22.16 -14.43 -0.78
C LEU A 41 23.34 -13.45 -0.69
N ASN A 42 24.30 -13.53 -1.64
CA ASN A 42 25.36 -12.54 -1.83
C ASN A 42 25.00 -11.47 -2.88
N SER A 43 23.82 -11.59 -3.53
CA SER A 43 23.36 -10.61 -4.51
C SER A 43 23.24 -9.20 -3.92
N PRO A 44 23.36 -8.15 -4.76
CA PRO A 44 23.14 -6.77 -4.33
C PRO A 44 21.80 -6.56 -3.66
N VAL A 45 21.78 -5.68 -2.68
CA VAL A 45 20.58 -5.25 -1.96
C VAL A 45 20.49 -3.73 -1.96
N VAL A 46 19.27 -3.25 -1.74
CA VAL A 46 18.97 -1.84 -1.43
C VAL A 46 18.29 -1.77 -0.07
N SER A 47 18.37 -0.64 0.62
CA SER A 47 17.61 -0.45 1.85
C SER A 47 16.12 -0.69 1.60
N LEU A 48 15.43 -1.36 2.52
CA LEU A 48 14.00 -1.66 2.38
C LEU A 48 13.21 -0.35 2.19
N PRO A 49 12.59 -0.13 1.02
CA PRO A 49 11.82 1.07 0.75
C PRO A 49 10.66 1.27 1.70
N HIS A 50 10.30 2.53 1.96
CA HIS A 50 9.18 2.87 2.84
C HIS A 50 7.85 2.27 2.39
N ILE A 51 7.65 2.09 1.09
CA ILE A 51 6.44 1.49 0.52
C ILE A 51 6.12 0.10 1.11
N TYR A 52 7.14 -0.69 1.49
CA TYR A 52 6.98 -2.01 2.09
C TYR A 52 6.77 -1.96 3.61
N LYS A 53 6.90 -0.79 4.23
CA LYS A 53 6.66 -0.67 5.66
C LYS A 53 5.18 -0.55 5.93
N SER A 54 4.72 -1.16 7.01
CA SER A 54 3.32 -1.12 7.41
C SER A 54 2.88 0.31 7.70
N SER A 55 1.91 0.78 6.96
CA SER A 55 1.31 2.11 7.08
C SER A 55 -0.19 2.01 6.87
N VAL A 56 -0.97 2.78 7.60
CA VAL A 56 -2.42 2.61 7.62
C VAL A 56 -3.15 3.93 7.83
N ASP A 57 -4.33 4.05 7.22
CA ASP A 57 -5.27 5.12 7.50
C ASP A 57 -6.09 4.77 8.75
N LEU A 58 -6.13 5.70 9.70
CA LEU A 58 -6.87 5.59 10.95
C LEU A 58 -8.25 6.24 10.88
N SER A 59 -8.62 6.84 9.74
CA SER A 59 -9.81 7.67 9.57
C SER A 59 -11.08 6.89 9.26
N GLY A 60 -10.99 5.66 8.83
CA GLY A 60 -12.06 4.84 8.26
C GLY A 60 -13.26 4.60 9.15
N ARG A 61 -14.01 5.65 9.47
CA ARG A 61 -15.18 5.56 10.32
C ARG A 61 -16.40 6.20 9.69
N GLY A 62 -17.50 5.45 9.71
CA GLY A 62 -18.76 5.86 9.15
C GLY A 62 -19.37 7.11 9.77
N LYS A 63 -20.36 7.67 9.09
CA LYS A 63 -21.03 8.94 9.42
C LYS A 63 -21.85 8.93 10.73
N GLN A 64 -21.95 7.81 11.43
CA GLN A 64 -22.78 7.65 12.64
C GLN A 64 -22.05 8.01 13.92
N ARG A 65 -21.58 9.23 14.03
CA ARG A 65 -20.86 9.53 15.25
C ARG A 65 -21.62 10.45 16.14
N ASP A 66 -21.83 9.95 17.32
CA ASP A 66 -21.97 10.80 18.47
C ASP A 66 -20.69 11.66 18.54
N LEU A 67 -20.84 12.95 18.36
CA LEU A 67 -19.73 13.92 18.38
C LEU A 67 -18.96 13.90 19.72
N THR A 68 -19.60 13.36 20.76
CA THR A 68 -19.00 13.20 22.08
C THR A 68 -18.15 11.92 22.21
N SER A 69 -18.25 11.01 21.23
CA SER A 69 -17.51 9.76 21.26
C SER A 69 -16.08 9.94 20.75
N PRO A 70 -15.08 9.33 21.40
CA PRO A 70 -13.70 9.30 20.91
C PRO A 70 -13.50 8.47 19.64
N GLN A 71 -14.59 8.03 19.02
CA GLN A 71 -14.61 7.13 17.86
C GLN A 71 -14.20 7.76 16.55
N THR A 72 -13.78 9.01 16.50
CA THR A 72 -13.16 9.63 15.32
C THR A 72 -11.78 9.05 15.00
N LEU A 73 -11.21 8.29 15.92
CA LEU A 73 -9.93 7.63 15.83
C LEU A 73 -10.12 6.11 15.90
N ALA A 74 -9.10 5.34 15.60
CA ALA A 74 -9.13 3.89 15.71
C ALA A 74 -9.52 3.43 17.13
N SER A 75 -10.13 2.26 17.27
CA SER A 75 -10.43 1.71 18.58
C SER A 75 -9.12 1.50 19.38
N GLY A 76 -9.22 1.64 20.71
CA GLY A 76 -8.04 1.43 21.57
C GLY A 76 -7.42 0.05 21.40
N ASP A 77 -8.24 -0.99 21.22
CA ASP A 77 -7.78 -2.37 21.05
C ASP A 77 -7.06 -2.56 19.71
N ALA A 78 -7.62 -2.06 18.60
CA ALA A 78 -7.00 -2.16 17.27
C ALA A 78 -5.67 -1.38 17.22
N LEU A 79 -5.65 -0.18 17.80
CA LEU A 79 -4.45 0.67 17.82
C LEU A 79 -3.35 0.06 18.70
N ALA A 80 -3.72 -0.48 19.88
CA ALA A 80 -2.79 -1.15 20.79
C ALA A 80 -2.19 -2.42 20.16
N ALA A 81 -3.01 -3.23 19.48
CA ALA A 81 -2.54 -4.41 18.76
C ALA A 81 -1.58 -4.04 17.61
N TRP A 82 -1.92 -3.03 16.83
CA TRP A 82 -1.06 -2.52 15.76
C TRP A 82 0.28 -2.01 16.29
N GLN A 83 0.25 -1.25 17.39
CA GLN A 83 1.47 -0.75 18.03
C GLN A 83 2.36 -1.87 18.57
N ALA A 84 1.77 -2.89 19.18
CA ALA A 84 2.50 -4.04 19.71
C ALA A 84 3.16 -4.88 18.60
N ASP A 85 2.45 -5.10 17.50
CA ASP A 85 2.91 -5.96 16.41
C ASP A 85 3.87 -5.25 15.44
N LEU A 86 3.62 -4.00 15.10
CA LEU A 86 4.30 -3.29 14.01
C LEU A 86 4.95 -1.96 14.43
N GLY A 87 4.51 -1.39 15.57
CA GLY A 87 4.95 -0.10 16.06
C GLY A 87 4.44 1.09 15.21
N PHE A 88 4.78 2.32 15.67
CA PHE A 88 4.40 3.56 15.00
C PHE A 88 5.59 4.22 14.31
N ARG A 89 6.37 3.47 13.54
CA ARG A 89 7.58 3.98 12.89
C ARG A 89 7.40 4.34 11.42
N ASN A 90 6.16 4.31 10.91
CA ASN A 90 5.83 4.53 9.52
C ASN A 90 4.85 5.69 9.36
N PHE A 91 4.18 5.77 8.23
CA PHE A 91 3.17 6.77 7.96
C PHE A 91 1.79 6.33 8.47
N TYR A 92 1.06 7.26 9.07
CA TYR A 92 -0.31 7.05 9.55
C TYR A 92 -1.15 8.24 9.14
N ARG A 93 -2.19 8.01 8.35
CA ARG A 93 -3.12 9.07 7.93
C ARG A 93 -4.24 9.22 8.95
N ILE A 94 -4.57 10.45 9.29
CA ILE A 94 -5.63 10.82 10.24
C ILE A 94 -6.45 11.94 9.61
N GLN A 95 -7.74 11.73 9.46
CA GLN A 95 -8.66 12.80 9.06
C GLN A 95 -8.95 13.69 10.27
N TYR A 96 -8.52 14.95 10.21
CA TYR A 96 -8.70 15.93 11.26
C TYR A 96 -9.95 16.76 10.99
N ASN A 97 -11.05 16.41 11.65
CA ASN A 97 -12.38 16.96 11.39
C ASN A 97 -12.54 18.36 11.99
N LEU A 98 -12.13 19.42 11.27
CA LEU A 98 -12.24 20.82 11.70
C LEU A 98 -13.68 21.21 12.05
N TRP A 99 -14.66 20.74 11.29
CA TRP A 99 -16.08 20.99 11.54
C TRP A 99 -16.57 20.38 12.86
N GLU A 100 -16.11 19.20 13.21
CA GLU A 100 -16.50 18.49 14.45
C GLU A 100 -15.90 19.19 15.67
N ILE A 101 -14.62 19.53 15.58
CA ILE A 101 -13.91 20.24 16.66
C ILE A 101 -14.57 21.59 16.93
N GLN A 102 -14.88 22.37 15.91
CA GLN A 102 -15.49 23.70 16.07
C GLN A 102 -16.93 23.61 16.61
N ARG A 103 -17.69 22.56 16.25
CA ARG A 103 -19.07 22.36 16.75
C ARG A 103 -19.10 22.13 18.27
N LEU A 104 -18.05 21.53 18.82
CA LEU A 104 -17.95 21.24 20.25
C LEU A 104 -17.41 22.40 21.08
N VAL A 105 -17.10 23.56 20.51
CA VAL A 105 -16.51 24.71 21.24
C VAL A 105 -17.37 25.13 22.44
N ASN A 106 -18.69 25.06 22.34
CA ASN A 106 -19.63 25.43 23.41
C ASN A 106 -19.82 24.31 24.46
N ASP A 107 -19.43 23.07 24.16
CA ASP A 107 -19.34 21.96 25.10
C ASP A 107 -17.88 21.68 25.41
N GLN A 108 -17.36 22.39 26.39
CA GLN A 108 -15.92 22.34 26.72
C GLN A 108 -15.43 20.96 27.12
N ALA A 109 -16.24 20.13 27.77
CA ALA A 109 -15.84 18.79 28.16
C ALA A 109 -15.64 17.88 26.94
N SER A 110 -16.61 17.83 26.03
CA SER A 110 -16.54 17.07 24.77
C SER A 110 -15.46 17.61 23.84
N TYR A 111 -15.32 18.95 23.74
CA TYR A 111 -14.27 19.60 22.96
C TYR A 111 -12.87 19.20 23.42
N GLN A 112 -12.58 19.30 24.72
CA GLN A 112 -11.28 18.94 25.28
C GLN A 112 -11.01 17.44 25.13
N LYS A 113 -12.02 16.59 25.31
CA LYS A 113 -11.90 15.14 25.11
C LYS A 113 -11.53 14.80 23.67
N LEU A 114 -12.20 15.40 22.69
CA LEU A 114 -11.90 15.17 21.27
C LEU A 114 -10.47 15.61 20.90
N LEU A 115 -10.08 16.82 21.33
CA LEU A 115 -8.73 17.32 21.09
C LEU A 115 -7.67 16.44 21.76
N SER A 116 -7.92 15.98 22.99
CA SER A 116 -7.03 15.09 23.72
C SER A 116 -6.86 13.75 22.98
N ASN A 117 -7.94 13.19 22.41
CA ASN A 117 -7.87 11.95 21.65
C ASN A 117 -6.99 12.10 20.39
N TYR A 118 -7.17 13.19 19.62
CA TYR A 118 -6.29 13.48 18.48
C TYR A 118 -4.84 13.64 18.93
N GLU A 119 -4.61 14.45 19.96
CA GLU A 119 -3.27 14.75 20.46
C GLU A 119 -2.57 13.49 21.00
N GLU A 120 -3.27 12.62 21.72
CA GLU A 120 -2.72 11.37 22.24
C GLU A 120 -2.19 10.46 21.13
N ILE A 121 -2.96 10.27 20.06
CA ILE A 121 -2.57 9.39 18.96
C ILE A 121 -1.44 10.02 18.13
N ILE A 122 -1.55 11.31 17.80
CA ILE A 122 -0.49 12.04 17.10
C ILE A 122 0.82 11.96 17.89
N LYS A 123 0.73 12.16 19.21
CA LYS A 123 1.90 12.08 20.10
C LYS A 123 2.51 10.69 20.12
N LYS A 124 1.71 9.63 20.28
CA LYS A 124 2.20 8.23 20.29
C LYS A 124 2.93 7.88 19.01
N ILE A 125 2.37 8.26 17.86
CA ILE A 125 2.99 8.04 16.55
C ILE A 125 4.30 8.83 16.45
N SER A 126 4.28 10.11 16.77
CA SER A 126 5.45 10.99 16.67
C SER A 126 6.58 10.56 17.61
N ASP A 127 6.27 10.24 18.87
CA ASP A 127 7.26 9.82 19.88
C ASP A 127 7.96 8.50 19.49
N SER A 128 7.28 7.62 18.76
CA SER A 128 7.88 6.37 18.26
C SER A 128 8.63 6.55 16.92
N GLY A 129 8.75 7.78 16.42
CA GLY A 129 9.47 8.10 15.19
C GLY A 129 8.64 7.90 13.91
N GLY A 130 7.32 7.75 14.05
CA GLY A 130 6.39 7.73 12.92
C GLY A 130 6.06 9.13 12.40
N THR A 131 5.40 9.19 11.26
CA THR A 131 4.90 10.42 10.62
C THR A 131 3.39 10.37 10.53
N VAL A 132 2.74 11.45 10.94
CA VAL A 132 1.29 11.61 10.77
C VAL A 132 1.01 12.42 9.51
N ILE A 133 0.22 11.88 8.59
CA ILE A 133 -0.42 12.64 7.53
C ILE A 133 -1.75 13.14 8.11
N LEU A 134 -1.83 14.43 8.37
CA LEU A 134 -3.00 15.06 8.98
C LEU A 134 -3.83 15.73 7.89
N ASP A 135 -4.89 15.05 7.45
CA ASP A 135 -5.85 15.58 6.49
C ASP A 135 -6.72 16.63 7.17
N LEU A 136 -6.60 17.89 6.73
CA LEU A 136 -7.35 19.04 7.22
C LEU A 136 -8.73 19.06 6.55
N PHE A 137 -9.69 18.35 7.12
CA PHE A 137 -10.97 18.08 6.50
C PHE A 137 -12.12 18.86 7.13
N GLY A 138 -12.99 19.36 6.26
CA GLY A 138 -14.30 19.86 6.59
C GLY A 138 -14.34 21.34 6.94
N THR A 139 -15.51 21.93 6.73
CA THR A 139 -15.78 23.35 7.03
C THR A 139 -16.68 23.45 8.26
N PRO A 140 -16.26 24.20 9.30
CA PRO A 140 -17.07 24.46 10.48
C PRO A 140 -18.40 25.16 10.14
N ASP A 141 -19.43 24.90 10.95
CA ASP A 141 -20.74 25.52 10.82
C ASP A 141 -20.64 27.05 10.76
N GLY A 142 -21.37 27.66 9.87
CA GLY A 142 -21.37 29.14 9.67
C GLY A 142 -20.19 29.69 8.85
N LEU A 143 -19.17 28.91 8.56
CA LEU A 143 -18.06 29.32 7.68
C LEU A 143 -18.23 28.83 6.24
N GLY A 144 -19.11 27.87 5.97
CA GLY A 144 -19.36 27.31 4.65
C GLY A 144 -20.37 28.09 3.81
N ALA A 145 -20.46 27.70 2.55
CA ALA A 145 -21.48 28.20 1.61
C ALA A 145 -22.87 27.70 1.99
N VAL A 146 -22.95 26.47 2.52
CA VAL A 146 -24.16 25.80 3.04
C VAL A 146 -23.85 25.17 4.39
N LEU A 147 -24.90 24.76 5.12
CA LEU A 147 -24.76 24.06 6.41
C LEU A 147 -24.42 22.58 6.18
N ASP A 148 -23.27 22.34 5.60
CA ASP A 148 -22.69 21.02 5.39
C ASP A 148 -21.18 21.09 5.59
N LYS A 149 -20.63 20.12 6.30
CA LYS A 149 -19.19 20.01 6.54
C LYS A 149 -18.37 19.90 5.26
N ASN A 150 -18.97 19.37 4.19
CA ASN A 150 -18.33 19.21 2.89
C ASN A 150 -18.39 20.49 2.04
N SER A 151 -19.05 21.54 2.55
CA SER A 151 -19.13 22.84 1.90
C SER A 151 -17.76 23.51 1.80
N ALA A 152 -17.47 24.15 0.68
CA ALA A 152 -16.32 25.04 0.59
C ALA A 152 -16.44 26.20 1.60
N PRO A 153 -15.36 26.59 2.32
CA PRO A 153 -15.42 27.72 3.24
C PRO A 153 -15.56 29.05 2.48
N ARG A 154 -16.56 29.87 2.86
CA ARG A 154 -16.75 31.23 2.35
C ARG A 154 -15.86 32.24 3.08
N ASN A 155 -15.73 32.09 4.41
CA ASN A 155 -14.90 33.00 5.19
C ASN A 155 -13.47 32.43 5.28
N LEU A 156 -12.75 32.60 4.18
CA LEU A 156 -11.37 32.09 4.06
C LEU A 156 -10.42 32.72 5.09
N LYS A 157 -10.68 33.95 5.58
CA LYS A 157 -9.83 34.59 6.59
C LYS A 157 -9.93 33.87 7.93
N ILE A 158 -11.15 33.59 8.40
CA ILE A 158 -11.37 32.86 9.67
C ILE A 158 -10.88 31.44 9.52
N TYR A 159 -11.17 30.78 8.38
CA TYR A 159 -10.70 29.42 8.11
C TYR A 159 -9.16 29.34 8.12
N LYS A 160 -8.47 30.31 7.51
CA LYS A 160 -7.00 30.42 7.55
C LYS A 160 -6.47 30.47 8.98
N GLU A 161 -7.05 31.30 9.84
CA GLU A 161 -6.62 31.44 11.23
C GLU A 161 -6.86 30.14 12.03
N LEU A 162 -7.98 29.47 11.81
CA LEU A 162 -8.28 28.19 12.45
C LEU A 162 -7.21 27.14 12.09
N VAL A 163 -6.92 26.99 10.81
CA VAL A 163 -5.90 26.05 10.34
C VAL A 163 -4.50 26.46 10.80
N LYS A 164 -4.16 27.77 10.72
CA LYS A 164 -2.87 28.27 11.19
C LYS A 164 -2.63 27.97 12.68
N ASN A 165 -3.64 28.11 13.52
CA ASN A 165 -3.56 27.82 14.94
C ASN A 165 -3.38 26.31 15.20
N THR A 166 -4.08 25.46 14.43
CA THR A 166 -3.91 23.99 14.49
C THR A 166 -2.47 23.59 14.15
N ILE A 167 -1.94 24.10 13.03
CA ILE A 167 -0.56 23.82 12.59
C ILE A 167 0.46 24.35 13.60
N ARG A 168 0.26 25.59 14.11
CA ARG A 168 1.12 26.18 15.15
C ARG A 168 1.20 25.29 16.38
N LYS A 169 0.03 24.87 16.89
CA LYS A 169 -0.05 23.99 18.07
C LYS A 169 0.75 22.71 17.87
N PHE A 170 0.47 21.98 16.79
CA PHE A 170 1.05 20.65 16.63
C PHE A 170 2.51 20.67 16.14
N SER A 171 2.83 21.46 15.13
CA SER A 171 4.16 21.43 14.53
C SER A 171 5.15 22.41 15.16
N CYS A 172 4.68 23.61 15.62
CA CYS A 172 5.60 24.61 16.14
C CYS A 172 5.79 24.51 17.66
N GLU A 173 4.70 24.31 18.42
CA GLU A 173 4.73 24.25 19.88
C GLU A 173 5.05 22.85 20.39
N LYS A 174 4.33 21.84 19.89
CA LYS A 174 4.49 20.43 20.31
C LYS A 174 5.60 19.70 19.53
N LYS A 175 6.00 20.21 18.36
CA LYS A 175 7.05 19.66 17.48
C LYS A 175 6.78 18.21 17.04
N TYR A 176 5.50 17.87 16.83
CA TYR A 176 5.14 16.57 16.30
C TYR A 176 5.53 16.44 14.82
N ASN A 177 5.85 15.24 14.39
CA ASN A 177 6.21 14.93 13.01
C ASN A 177 4.94 14.76 12.16
N ILE A 178 4.48 15.86 11.55
CA ILE A 178 3.22 15.93 10.82
C ILE A 178 3.46 16.46 9.41
N TRP A 179 2.83 15.81 8.44
CA TRP A 179 2.61 16.29 7.07
C TRP A 179 1.15 16.70 6.94
N TYR A 180 0.88 17.91 6.50
CA TYR A 180 -0.49 18.40 6.36
C TYR A 180 -1.00 18.18 4.95
N GLU A 181 -2.17 17.58 4.85
CA GLU A 181 -2.88 17.33 3.61
C GLU A 181 -4.09 18.26 3.51
N VAL A 182 -4.33 18.81 2.30
CA VAL A 182 -5.41 19.78 2.10
C VAL A 182 -6.64 19.07 1.57
N TRP A 183 -7.58 18.80 2.47
CA TRP A 183 -8.86 18.17 2.17
C TRP A 183 -8.76 16.69 1.76
N ASN A 184 -9.93 16.00 1.75
CA ASN A 184 -10.08 14.61 1.35
C ASN A 184 -10.98 14.48 0.13
N ALA A 185 -10.55 13.77 -0.91
CA ALA A 185 -11.29 13.46 -2.13
C ALA A 185 -12.12 14.65 -2.68
N PRO A 186 -11.50 15.82 -2.97
CA PRO A 186 -12.24 17.02 -3.36
C PRO A 186 -12.97 16.89 -4.71
N ASP A 187 -12.68 15.86 -5.49
CA ASP A 187 -13.35 15.54 -6.76
C ASP A 187 -14.65 14.74 -6.59
N LEU A 188 -14.98 14.32 -5.37
CA LEU A 188 -16.20 13.60 -5.05
C LEU A 188 -17.20 14.50 -4.34
N GLY A 189 -18.42 14.64 -4.91
CA GLY A 189 -19.49 15.48 -4.35
C GLY A 189 -19.91 15.09 -2.92
N ASP A 190 -19.71 13.86 -2.52
CA ASP A 190 -19.96 13.40 -1.13
C ASP A 190 -18.91 13.89 -0.13
N PHE A 191 -17.79 14.42 -0.62
CA PHE A 191 -16.70 14.93 0.21
C PHE A 191 -16.44 16.42 0.03
N PHE A 192 -16.75 17.02 -1.14
CA PHE A 192 -16.58 18.43 -1.39
C PHE A 192 -17.71 19.00 -2.24
N LEU A 193 -18.44 19.98 -1.70
CA LEU A 193 -19.55 20.67 -2.36
C LEU A 193 -19.13 21.98 -3.03
N GLY A 194 -17.85 22.21 -3.20
CA GLY A 194 -17.28 23.35 -3.90
C GLY A 194 -16.86 23.02 -5.31
N GLY A 195 -16.61 24.05 -6.13
CA GLY A 195 -15.99 23.92 -7.43
C GLY A 195 -14.46 23.95 -7.34
N ARG A 196 -13.81 23.79 -8.49
CA ARG A 196 -12.35 23.81 -8.61
C ARG A 196 -11.71 25.11 -8.08
N SER A 197 -12.33 26.26 -8.35
CA SER A 197 -11.83 27.56 -7.88
C SER A 197 -11.87 27.68 -6.36
N GLU A 198 -12.91 27.14 -5.72
CA GLU A 198 -13.02 27.11 -4.27
C GLU A 198 -11.95 26.22 -3.64
N TYR A 199 -11.68 25.05 -4.21
CA TYR A 199 -10.60 24.17 -3.74
C TYR A 199 -9.24 24.86 -3.83
N PHE A 200 -8.91 25.50 -4.95
CA PHE A 200 -7.66 26.22 -5.09
C PHE A 200 -7.54 27.43 -4.15
N ASN A 201 -8.62 28.15 -3.91
CA ASN A 201 -8.64 29.23 -2.92
C ASN A 201 -8.41 28.68 -1.50
N LEU A 202 -9.00 27.54 -1.18
CA LEU A 202 -8.76 26.83 0.08
C LEU A 202 -7.29 26.44 0.23
N TYR A 203 -6.72 25.76 -0.79
CA TYR A 203 -5.29 25.39 -0.77
C TYR A 203 -4.39 26.63 -0.61
N ARG A 204 -4.73 27.73 -1.29
CA ARG A 204 -3.97 28.98 -1.21
C ARG A 204 -3.92 29.55 0.20
N VAL A 205 -5.05 29.67 0.89
CA VAL A 205 -5.06 30.26 2.23
C VAL A 205 -4.34 29.40 3.26
N ILE A 206 -4.40 28.06 3.12
CA ILE A 206 -3.64 27.13 3.94
C ILE A 206 -2.14 27.24 3.63
N GLY A 207 -1.76 27.26 2.34
CA GLY A 207 -0.38 27.43 1.92
C GLY A 207 0.24 28.75 2.36
N GLU A 208 -0.53 29.85 2.33
CA GLU A 208 -0.12 31.13 2.90
C GLU A 208 0.11 31.05 4.42
N ALA A 209 -0.79 30.38 5.16
CA ALA A 209 -0.63 30.15 6.60
C ALA A 209 0.64 29.37 6.92
N VAL A 210 0.93 28.31 6.15
CA VAL A 210 2.17 27.52 6.27
C VAL A 210 3.39 28.38 5.97
N ASN A 211 3.38 29.19 4.91
CA ASN A 211 4.48 30.10 4.57
C ASN A 211 4.73 31.14 5.67
N GLU A 212 3.66 31.64 6.30
CA GLU A 212 3.77 32.58 7.45
C GLU A 212 4.45 31.88 8.63
N LEU A 213 3.97 30.70 9.02
CA LEU A 213 4.54 29.92 10.12
C LEU A 213 6.01 29.51 9.88
N ARG A 214 6.35 29.09 8.66
CA ARG A 214 7.74 28.80 8.28
C ARG A 214 8.65 30.02 8.44
N ARG A 215 8.16 31.22 8.08
CA ARG A 215 8.91 32.48 8.26
C ARG A 215 9.06 32.85 9.72
N GLU A 216 7.99 32.71 10.50
CA GLU A 216 7.94 33.07 11.93
C GLU A 216 8.84 32.12 12.75
N THR A 217 8.78 30.82 12.52
CA THR A 217 9.37 29.79 13.40
C THR A 217 10.65 29.17 12.87
N LYS A 218 10.93 29.30 11.57
CA LYS A 218 12.02 28.60 10.84
C LYS A 218 11.86 27.08 10.82
N ILE A 219 10.70 26.56 11.18
CA ILE A 219 10.39 25.12 11.16
C ILE A 219 9.87 24.78 9.76
N HIS A 220 10.37 23.66 9.21
CA HIS A 220 9.81 23.08 7.98
C HIS A 220 8.49 22.37 8.32
N ILE A 221 7.41 22.78 7.66
CA ILE A 221 6.06 22.27 7.85
C ILE A 221 5.60 21.69 6.50
N PRO A 222 5.66 20.38 6.27
CA PRO A 222 5.25 19.78 5.00
C PRO A 222 3.76 20.01 4.72
N LEU A 223 3.44 20.44 3.49
CA LEU A 223 2.09 20.64 2.97
C LEU A 223 1.98 20.01 1.60
N GLY A 224 0.90 19.27 1.35
CA GLY A 224 0.66 18.61 0.07
C GLY A 224 -0.80 18.27 -0.19
N GLY A 225 -1.02 17.40 -1.12
CA GLY A 225 -2.30 16.95 -1.65
C GLY A 225 -2.19 16.59 -3.13
N PRO A 226 -3.30 16.55 -3.87
CA PRO A 226 -4.68 16.97 -3.54
C PRO A 226 -5.54 15.86 -2.87
N SER A 227 -5.03 14.68 -2.57
CA SER A 227 -5.82 13.56 -2.04
C SER A 227 -7.05 13.25 -2.92
N VAL A 228 -6.85 13.29 -4.23
CA VAL A 228 -7.92 13.09 -5.23
C VAL A 228 -8.24 11.60 -5.35
N SER A 229 -9.51 11.27 -5.63
CA SER A 229 -10.01 9.87 -5.62
C SER A 229 -9.33 8.93 -6.64
N ALA A 230 -8.68 9.48 -7.66
CA ALA A 230 -7.78 8.78 -8.59
C ALA A 230 -6.90 9.81 -9.30
N TRP A 231 -5.68 9.42 -9.68
CA TRP A 231 -4.65 10.31 -10.23
C TRP A 231 -5.10 11.18 -11.43
N PHE A 232 -6.05 10.70 -12.23
CA PHE A 232 -6.57 11.38 -13.42
C PHE A 232 -7.83 12.22 -13.18
N ARG A 233 -8.39 12.18 -11.96
CA ARG A 233 -9.65 12.86 -11.64
C ARG A 233 -9.46 14.36 -11.42
N ASN A 234 -10.56 15.08 -11.56
CA ASN A 234 -10.69 16.50 -11.23
C ASN A 234 -12.08 16.75 -10.63
N ILE A 235 -12.24 17.88 -9.96
CA ILE A 235 -13.54 18.39 -9.49
C ILE A 235 -14.50 18.58 -10.69
N GLU A 236 -13.95 18.98 -11.82
CA GLU A 236 -14.68 19.02 -13.10
C GLU A 236 -14.53 17.68 -13.86
N PRO A 237 -15.50 17.35 -14.74
CA PRO A 237 -15.44 16.10 -15.50
C PRO A 237 -14.13 15.95 -16.28
N ASN A 238 -13.44 14.89 -16.05
CA ASN A 238 -12.18 14.54 -16.72
C ASN A 238 -12.11 13.02 -16.94
N ASN A 239 -11.08 12.57 -17.64
CA ASN A 239 -10.83 11.16 -17.91
C ASN A 239 -9.32 10.88 -18.03
N ILE A 240 -8.97 9.62 -17.99
CA ILE A 240 -7.59 9.11 -18.07
C ILE A 240 -6.86 9.56 -19.36
N LEU A 241 -7.58 9.89 -20.43
CA LEU A 241 -7.01 10.35 -21.71
C LEU A 241 -6.67 11.86 -21.71
N SER A 242 -6.74 12.54 -20.58
CA SER A 242 -6.45 13.97 -20.45
C SER A 242 -5.69 14.24 -19.15
N PRO A 243 -4.45 13.72 -19.00
CA PRO A 243 -3.72 13.80 -17.73
C PRO A 243 -3.50 15.24 -17.23
N GLU A 244 -3.25 16.21 -18.16
CA GLU A 244 -3.04 17.62 -17.83
C GLU A 244 -4.33 18.35 -17.39
N ARG A 245 -5.48 17.68 -17.46
CA ARG A 245 -6.74 18.16 -16.91
C ARG A 245 -7.04 17.57 -15.55
N GLY A 246 -6.17 16.68 -15.05
CA GLY A 246 -6.26 16.12 -13.70
C GLY A 246 -5.92 17.16 -12.63
N LEU A 247 -6.51 16.98 -11.45
CA LEU A 247 -6.33 17.92 -10.33
C LEU A 247 -4.87 17.99 -9.87
N ILE A 248 -4.11 16.90 -9.97
CA ILE A 248 -2.69 16.86 -9.62
C ILE A 248 -1.89 17.85 -10.49
N TYR A 249 -2.05 17.80 -11.82
CA TYR A 249 -1.36 18.72 -12.73
C TYR A 249 -1.75 20.18 -12.43
N GLU A 250 -3.04 20.42 -12.27
CA GLU A 250 -3.53 21.78 -12.03
C GLU A 250 -3.07 22.31 -10.66
N LEU A 251 -2.96 21.47 -9.64
CA LEU A 251 -2.41 21.87 -8.34
C LEU A 251 -0.93 22.24 -8.44
N ILE A 252 -0.12 21.44 -9.12
CA ILE A 252 1.30 21.75 -9.35
C ILE A 252 1.44 23.11 -10.04
N LYS A 253 0.69 23.34 -11.12
CA LYS A 253 0.64 24.59 -11.86
C LYS A 253 0.18 25.77 -10.98
N TYR A 254 -0.84 25.57 -10.15
CA TYR A 254 -1.38 26.58 -9.26
C TYR A 254 -0.37 26.96 -8.18
N CYS A 255 0.24 25.97 -7.52
CA CYS A 255 1.27 26.20 -6.51
C CYS A 255 2.47 26.96 -7.09
N TYR A 256 2.91 26.64 -8.31
CA TYR A 256 3.95 27.41 -9.01
C TYR A 256 3.54 28.87 -9.21
N SER A 257 2.32 29.10 -9.73
CA SER A 257 1.83 30.45 -10.07
C SER A 257 1.70 31.35 -8.86
N TYR A 258 1.31 30.81 -7.71
CA TYR A 258 1.09 31.56 -6.48
C TYR A 258 2.20 31.40 -5.44
N ARG A 259 3.31 30.71 -5.79
CA ARG A 259 4.46 30.44 -4.90
C ARG A 259 4.05 29.80 -3.57
N LEU A 260 3.14 28.82 -3.67
CA LEU A 260 2.65 28.08 -2.52
C LEU A 260 3.55 26.86 -2.22
N PRO A 261 3.61 26.40 -0.98
CA PRO A 261 4.30 25.18 -0.64
C PRO A 261 3.62 23.98 -1.29
N LEU A 262 4.44 23.04 -1.80
CA LEU A 262 4.03 21.75 -2.28
C LEU A 262 5.17 20.78 -1.99
N ASP A 263 5.06 20.04 -0.89
CA ASP A 263 6.13 19.20 -0.37
C ASP A 263 5.91 17.71 -0.65
N PHE A 264 4.71 17.32 -1.02
CA PHE A 264 4.36 15.98 -1.50
C PHE A 264 3.12 16.02 -2.39
N ILE A 265 2.93 14.98 -3.20
CA ILE A 265 1.72 14.75 -4.00
C ILE A 265 1.02 13.52 -3.47
N SER A 266 -0.31 13.58 -3.31
CA SER A 266 -1.12 12.44 -2.84
C SER A 266 -2.36 12.20 -3.69
N TRP A 267 -2.79 10.92 -3.73
CA TRP A 267 -4.04 10.50 -4.37
C TRP A 267 -4.50 9.15 -3.82
N HIS A 268 -5.80 8.84 -3.99
CA HIS A 268 -6.37 7.53 -3.67
C HIS A 268 -6.24 6.56 -4.84
N ALA A 269 -6.21 5.25 -4.52
CA ALA A 269 -6.12 4.19 -5.52
C ALA A 269 -6.81 2.91 -5.05
N TYR A 270 -8.14 2.87 -5.19
CA TYR A 270 -8.95 1.68 -4.92
C TYR A 270 -9.09 0.84 -6.18
N SER A 271 -8.47 -0.33 -6.19
CA SER A 271 -8.46 -1.20 -7.37
C SER A 271 -8.11 -2.63 -7.00
N SER A 272 -8.67 -3.60 -7.72
CA SER A 272 -8.21 -5.00 -7.69
C SER A 272 -6.96 -5.22 -8.55
N ASP A 273 -6.59 -4.24 -9.37
CA ASP A 273 -5.40 -4.27 -10.20
C ASP A 273 -4.14 -4.01 -9.37
N PRO A 274 -3.26 -5.00 -9.19
CA PRO A 274 -2.03 -4.79 -8.43
C PRO A 274 -1.03 -3.87 -9.14
N ALA A 275 -1.20 -3.61 -10.44
CA ALA A 275 -0.28 -2.86 -11.29
C ALA A 275 -0.84 -1.50 -11.77
N GLU A 276 -1.87 -0.97 -11.13
CA GLU A 276 -2.53 0.27 -11.55
C GLU A 276 -1.57 1.44 -11.74
N GLU A 277 -0.58 1.63 -10.86
CA GLU A 277 0.40 2.72 -10.96
C GLU A 277 1.41 2.56 -12.10
N LYS A 278 1.47 1.36 -12.69
CA LYS A 278 2.29 1.10 -13.89
C LYS A 278 1.53 1.35 -15.20
N GLN A 279 0.26 1.74 -15.13
CA GLN A 279 -0.54 2.01 -16.31
C GLN A 279 0.07 3.18 -17.09
N ASP A 280 0.30 2.95 -18.40
CA ASP A 280 0.75 4.01 -19.28
C ASP A 280 -0.37 5.01 -19.61
N THR A 281 0.05 6.24 -19.81
CA THR A 281 -0.82 7.31 -20.32
C THR A 281 -0.81 7.33 -21.84
N ILE A 282 -1.58 8.23 -22.44
CA ILE A 282 -1.57 8.47 -23.89
C ILE A 282 -0.19 8.87 -24.45
N TYR A 283 0.76 9.21 -23.58
CA TYR A 283 2.14 9.57 -23.95
C TYR A 283 3.08 8.36 -23.94
N ASN A 284 2.57 7.13 -23.83
CA ASN A 284 3.31 5.88 -23.75
C ASN A 284 4.35 5.89 -22.60
N LYS A 285 3.98 6.45 -21.49
CA LYS A 285 4.75 6.44 -20.24
C LYS A 285 3.82 6.43 -19.02
N PRO A 286 4.24 5.86 -17.90
CA PRO A 286 3.47 5.85 -16.65
C PRO A 286 3.15 7.27 -16.18
N PHE A 287 1.99 7.44 -15.52
CA PHE A 287 1.59 8.76 -15.01
C PHE A 287 2.54 9.28 -13.90
N VAL A 288 3.17 8.39 -13.15
CA VAL A 288 4.19 8.76 -12.14
C VAL A 288 5.36 9.51 -12.79
N GLU A 289 5.81 9.04 -13.96
CA GLU A 289 6.84 9.72 -14.73
C GLU A 289 6.37 11.10 -15.21
N LEU A 290 5.11 11.23 -15.64
CA LEU A 290 4.52 12.52 -15.99
C LEU A 290 4.47 13.49 -14.79
N ILE A 291 4.10 13.03 -13.60
CA ILE A 291 4.13 13.87 -12.40
C ILE A 291 5.54 14.40 -12.17
N ARG A 292 6.58 13.55 -12.26
CA ARG A 292 7.98 13.97 -12.10
C ARG A 292 8.40 15.01 -13.16
N GLU A 293 7.96 14.82 -14.41
CA GLU A 293 8.18 15.79 -15.49
C GLU A 293 7.46 17.13 -15.23
N TRP A 294 6.21 17.09 -14.78
CA TRP A 294 5.46 18.31 -14.45
C TRP A 294 6.10 19.08 -13.29
N LEU A 295 6.54 18.39 -12.25
CA LEU A 295 7.28 19.01 -11.15
C LEU A 295 8.54 19.72 -11.67
N THR A 296 9.31 19.06 -12.52
CA THR A 296 10.51 19.66 -13.16
C THR A 296 10.15 20.86 -14.02
N TYR A 297 9.11 20.74 -14.87
CA TYR A 297 8.65 21.82 -15.74
C TYR A 297 8.23 23.07 -14.94
N PHE A 298 7.51 22.88 -13.86
CA PHE A 298 7.09 23.95 -12.95
C PHE A 298 8.13 24.28 -11.87
N LYS A 299 9.40 23.84 -12.04
CA LYS A 299 10.55 24.20 -11.18
C LYS A 299 10.40 23.78 -9.71
N PHE A 300 9.61 22.77 -9.43
CA PHE A 300 9.64 22.06 -8.16
C PHE A 300 10.78 21.03 -8.15
N ASN A 301 11.18 20.61 -6.95
CA ASN A 301 12.03 19.44 -6.83
C ASN A 301 11.27 18.19 -7.34
N SER A 302 11.78 17.55 -8.40
CA SER A 302 11.15 16.36 -8.96
C SER A 302 11.12 15.16 -8.01
N ASN A 303 11.89 15.20 -6.92
CA ASN A 303 11.99 14.14 -5.93
C ASN A 303 11.10 14.39 -4.68
N ILE A 304 10.17 15.35 -4.72
CA ILE A 304 9.17 15.42 -3.64
C ILE A 304 8.41 14.10 -3.55
N PRO A 305 8.06 13.66 -2.33
CA PRO A 305 7.38 12.38 -2.15
C PRO A 305 6.08 12.24 -2.95
N LEU A 306 5.86 11.05 -3.52
CA LEU A 306 4.59 10.64 -4.10
C LEU A 306 3.95 9.61 -3.16
N LEU A 307 2.72 9.85 -2.79
CA LEU A 307 1.99 9.13 -1.76
C LEU A 307 0.65 8.61 -2.29
N VAL A 308 0.44 7.31 -2.21
CA VAL A 308 -0.91 6.73 -2.32
C VAL A 308 -1.49 6.71 -0.91
N ASP A 309 -2.24 7.76 -0.58
CA ASP A 309 -2.67 8.10 0.78
C ASP A 309 -3.93 7.38 1.24
N GLU A 310 -4.63 6.72 0.31
CA GLU A 310 -5.80 5.91 0.62
C GLU A 310 -5.96 4.82 -0.44
N TRP A 311 -5.79 3.54 -0.05
CA TRP A 311 -5.90 2.43 -0.98
C TRP A 311 -6.32 1.14 -0.30
N SER A 312 -7.04 0.32 -1.02
CA SER A 312 -7.30 -1.09 -0.70
C SER A 312 -7.75 -1.84 -1.96
N PHE A 313 -8.01 -3.13 -1.80
CA PHE A 313 -8.49 -3.99 -2.89
C PHE A 313 -9.75 -3.45 -3.60
N ASP A 314 -10.66 -2.83 -2.84
CA ASP A 314 -11.91 -2.27 -3.37
C ASP A 314 -12.49 -1.29 -2.37
N GLY A 315 -12.77 -0.07 -2.80
CA GLY A 315 -13.44 0.96 -1.99
C GLY A 315 -14.94 0.75 -1.83
N SER A 316 -15.57 -0.10 -2.69
CA SER A 316 -16.98 -0.43 -2.60
C SER A 316 -17.22 -1.76 -1.89
N ALA A 317 -18.39 -1.97 -1.33
CA ALA A 317 -18.77 -3.25 -0.74
C ALA A 317 -19.12 -4.33 -1.81
N ASN A 318 -18.98 -4.02 -3.10
CA ASN A 318 -19.63 -4.79 -4.16
C ASN A 318 -18.85 -5.99 -4.69
N ILE A 319 -17.51 -5.97 -4.63
CA ILE A 319 -16.69 -7.07 -5.15
C ILE A 319 -16.66 -8.25 -4.18
N LEU A 320 -16.61 -7.97 -2.87
CA LEU A 320 -16.63 -8.98 -1.83
C LEU A 320 -17.74 -8.69 -0.83
N ALA A 321 -18.94 -9.17 -1.10
CA ALA A 321 -20.14 -8.95 -0.26
C ALA A 321 -19.92 -9.40 1.20
N GLU A 322 -19.08 -10.42 1.42
CA GLU A 322 -18.70 -10.94 2.73
C GLU A 322 -17.18 -10.83 2.94
N ARG A 323 -16.66 -9.58 3.02
CA ARG A 323 -15.21 -9.31 3.06
C ARG A 323 -14.46 -10.05 4.16
N ASP A 324 -15.05 -10.22 5.32
CA ASP A 324 -14.43 -10.99 6.40
C ASP A 324 -14.18 -12.45 6.01
N LYS A 325 -15.12 -13.06 5.31
CA LYS A 325 -15.02 -14.44 4.85
C LYS A 325 -13.96 -14.61 3.77
N PHE A 326 -13.78 -13.57 2.95
CA PHE A 326 -12.84 -13.55 1.83
C PHE A 326 -11.64 -12.63 2.06
N ALA A 327 -11.33 -12.31 3.32
CA ALA A 327 -10.21 -11.42 3.65
C ALA A 327 -8.86 -11.93 3.13
N HIS A 328 -8.68 -13.26 2.97
CA HIS A 328 -7.46 -13.85 2.36
C HIS A 328 -7.25 -13.40 0.90
N ILE A 329 -8.33 -13.12 0.13
CA ILE A 329 -8.23 -12.63 -1.25
C ILE A 329 -7.59 -11.24 -1.24
N SER A 330 -8.16 -10.29 -0.48
CA SER A 330 -7.59 -8.95 -0.36
C SER A 330 -6.22 -8.94 0.34
N ALA A 331 -5.96 -9.90 1.23
CA ALA A 331 -4.65 -10.09 1.86
C ALA A 331 -3.57 -10.50 0.85
N SER A 332 -3.90 -11.42 -0.07
CA SER A 332 -2.96 -11.86 -1.11
C SER A 332 -2.64 -10.78 -2.15
N TYR A 333 -3.52 -9.79 -2.30
CA TYR A 333 -3.34 -8.62 -3.16
C TYR A 333 -2.25 -7.67 -2.66
N ILE A 334 -2.17 -7.47 -1.33
CA ILE A 334 -1.29 -6.46 -0.71
C ILE A 334 0.17 -6.55 -1.19
N PRO A 335 0.83 -7.72 -1.17
CA PRO A 335 2.24 -7.79 -1.57
C PRO A 335 2.48 -7.43 -3.04
N GLY A 336 1.59 -7.88 -3.93
CA GLY A 336 1.65 -7.57 -5.35
C GLY A 336 1.48 -6.08 -5.61
N ARG A 337 0.53 -5.45 -4.93
CA ARG A 337 0.28 -4.01 -5.02
C ARG A 337 1.48 -3.20 -4.57
N LEU A 338 2.03 -3.49 -3.39
CA LEU A 338 3.19 -2.79 -2.84
C LEU A 338 4.42 -2.94 -3.75
N LYS A 339 4.66 -4.14 -4.31
CA LYS A 339 5.75 -4.36 -5.25
C LYS A 339 5.59 -3.49 -6.50
N ASN A 340 4.39 -3.43 -7.08
CA ASN A 340 4.13 -2.64 -8.27
C ASN A 340 4.18 -1.13 -8.00
N MET A 341 3.67 -0.66 -6.84
CA MET A 341 3.83 0.73 -6.40
C MET A 341 5.32 1.12 -6.30
N TYR A 342 6.15 0.27 -5.68
CA TYR A 342 7.58 0.49 -5.60
C TYR A 342 8.24 0.59 -6.98
N GLU A 343 7.95 -0.37 -7.86
CA GLU A 343 8.50 -0.41 -9.21
C GLU A 343 8.00 0.76 -10.09
N ALA A 344 6.84 1.31 -9.80
CA ALA A 344 6.31 2.52 -10.44
C ALA A 344 6.94 3.81 -9.91
N GLY A 345 7.67 3.77 -8.78
CA GLY A 345 8.32 4.95 -8.19
C GLY A 345 7.47 5.73 -7.20
N ILE A 346 6.50 5.06 -6.55
CA ILE A 346 5.77 5.58 -5.39
C ILE A 346 6.66 5.47 -4.15
N ASP A 347 6.69 6.53 -3.34
CA ASP A 347 7.56 6.61 -2.17
C ASP A 347 6.87 6.08 -0.90
N TYR A 348 5.58 6.40 -0.71
CA TYR A 348 4.83 6.08 0.50
C TYR A 348 3.40 5.65 0.18
N GLN A 349 2.79 4.97 1.14
CA GLN A 349 1.39 4.55 1.07
C GLN A 349 0.74 4.54 2.45
N THR A 350 -0.60 4.64 2.53
CA THR A 350 -1.38 4.33 3.72
C THR A 350 -2.59 3.48 3.32
N TYR A 351 -2.62 2.26 3.85
CA TYR A 351 -3.68 1.30 3.56
C TYR A 351 -5.00 1.71 4.25
N PHE A 352 -6.10 1.72 3.53
CA PHE A 352 -7.41 2.02 4.08
C PHE A 352 -8.17 0.73 4.41
N CYS A 353 -8.41 0.40 5.67
CA CYS A 353 -8.10 1.15 6.88
C CYS A 353 -7.76 0.21 8.05
N LEU A 354 -7.46 0.74 9.24
CA LEU A 354 -7.09 -0.06 10.40
C LEU A 354 -8.24 -0.95 10.88
N GLU A 355 -9.45 -0.41 11.07
CA GLU A 355 -10.57 -1.15 11.61
C GLU A 355 -11.87 -0.96 10.80
N ASP A 356 -12.77 -1.92 10.89
CA ASP A 356 -14.10 -1.81 10.32
C ASP A 356 -14.87 -0.64 10.94
N PHE A 357 -15.84 -0.10 10.22
CA PHE A 357 -16.64 1.03 10.69
C PHE A 357 -18.10 0.93 10.24
N GLY A 358 -19.00 1.55 11.01
CA GLY A 358 -20.42 1.65 10.66
C GLY A 358 -20.65 2.66 9.53
N ASP A 359 -21.53 2.31 8.61
CA ASP A 359 -22.00 3.21 7.55
C ASP A 359 -23.52 3.36 7.62
N ASN A 360 -24.00 4.55 8.01
CA ASN A 360 -25.42 4.85 8.14
C ASN A 360 -26.17 4.93 6.82
N GLN A 361 -25.47 5.24 5.72
CA GLN A 361 -26.14 5.36 4.42
C GLN A 361 -26.63 3.99 3.92
N VAL A 362 -25.92 2.93 4.27
CA VAL A 362 -26.27 1.55 3.91
C VAL A 362 -26.79 0.73 5.09
N GLY A 363 -26.82 1.29 6.31
CA GLY A 363 -27.25 0.57 7.50
C GLY A 363 -26.40 -0.65 7.83
N ALA A 364 -25.17 -0.69 7.38
CA ALA A 364 -24.28 -1.85 7.47
C ALA A 364 -22.89 -1.47 7.96
N ILE A 365 -22.12 -2.48 8.39
CA ILE A 365 -20.70 -2.33 8.70
C ILE A 365 -19.92 -2.36 7.39
N ARG A 366 -19.03 -1.39 7.21
CA ARG A 366 -18.02 -1.41 6.15
C ARG A 366 -16.83 -2.26 6.60
N ASN A 367 -16.71 -3.46 6.05
CA ASN A 367 -15.64 -4.42 6.34
C ASN A 367 -14.33 -4.08 5.59
N LEU A 368 -13.91 -2.81 5.60
CA LEU A 368 -12.70 -2.33 4.94
C LEU A 368 -11.45 -2.45 5.80
N GLY A 369 -11.64 -2.56 7.12
CA GLY A 369 -10.55 -2.64 8.07
C GLY A 369 -9.74 -3.93 7.95
N ILE A 370 -8.47 -3.85 8.34
CA ILE A 370 -7.60 -5.01 8.53
C ILE A 370 -7.86 -5.69 9.88
N PHE A 371 -8.53 -4.96 10.79
CA PHE A 371 -8.98 -5.43 12.09
C PHE A 371 -10.51 -5.36 12.14
N SER A 372 -11.15 -6.42 12.62
CA SER A 372 -12.60 -6.47 12.74
C SER A 372 -13.08 -5.61 13.90
N PHE A 373 -14.14 -4.84 13.67
CA PHE A 373 -14.81 -4.06 14.69
C PHE A 373 -16.30 -3.97 14.40
N ASP A 374 -17.15 -4.20 15.40
CA ASP A 374 -18.61 -4.01 15.31
C ASP A 374 -19.03 -2.87 16.24
N PRO A 375 -19.32 -1.67 15.71
CA PRO A 375 -19.73 -0.54 16.53
C PRO A 375 -21.08 -0.74 17.24
N ALA A 376 -21.93 -1.67 16.77
CA ALA A 376 -23.19 -2.02 17.43
C ALA A 376 -22.99 -2.93 18.66
N ARG A 377 -21.82 -3.54 18.77
CA ARG A 377 -21.42 -4.42 19.88
C ARG A 377 -20.02 -4.07 20.36
N PRO A 378 -19.83 -2.89 20.94
CA PRO A 378 -18.50 -2.40 21.33
C PRO A 378 -17.83 -3.24 22.44
N GLU A 379 -18.59 -4.08 23.15
CA GLU A 379 -18.08 -5.06 24.11
C GLU A 379 -17.39 -6.25 23.42
N ASN A 380 -17.66 -6.51 22.15
CA ASN A 380 -16.97 -7.52 21.37
C ASN A 380 -15.60 -6.97 20.97
N LYS A 381 -14.56 -7.51 21.59
CA LYS A 381 -13.20 -7.24 21.15
C LYS A 381 -13.05 -7.63 19.69
N GLY A 382 -12.50 -6.73 18.88
CA GLY A 382 -12.18 -7.02 17.49
C GLY A 382 -11.14 -8.14 17.36
N TYR A 383 -10.93 -8.62 16.16
CA TYR A 383 -9.91 -9.61 15.83
C TYR A 383 -9.13 -9.24 14.56
N ALA A 384 -7.89 -9.71 14.50
CA ALA A 384 -7.05 -9.54 13.32
C ALA A 384 -7.60 -10.38 12.15
N LYS A 385 -7.75 -9.77 10.97
CA LYS A 385 -8.10 -10.46 9.73
C LYS A 385 -6.83 -10.93 8.99
N ALA A 386 -7.00 -11.66 7.90
CA ALA A 386 -5.90 -12.09 7.04
C ALA A 386 -4.99 -10.92 6.60
N ASN A 387 -5.59 -9.78 6.24
CA ASN A 387 -4.87 -8.56 5.86
C ASN A 387 -3.93 -8.07 6.97
N TYR A 388 -4.40 -8.08 8.23
CA TYR A 388 -3.57 -7.70 9.37
C TYR A 388 -2.35 -8.61 9.51
N ASN A 389 -2.55 -9.92 9.33
CA ASN A 389 -1.45 -10.88 9.42
C ASN A 389 -0.45 -10.75 8.26
N VAL A 390 -0.90 -10.34 7.07
CA VAL A 390 0.03 -9.98 5.99
C VAL A 390 0.89 -8.76 6.37
N TRP A 391 0.32 -7.76 7.04
CA TRP A 391 1.13 -6.64 7.57
C TRP A 391 2.13 -7.08 8.64
N ARG A 392 1.78 -8.08 9.49
CA ARG A 392 2.75 -8.73 10.38
C ARG A 392 3.90 -9.41 9.60
N MET A 393 3.58 -10.05 8.46
CA MET A 393 4.62 -10.61 7.58
C MET A 393 5.55 -9.51 7.05
N PHE A 394 5.01 -8.34 6.65
CA PHE A 394 5.81 -7.19 6.26
C PHE A 394 6.65 -6.64 7.42
N GLY A 395 6.12 -6.62 8.63
CA GLY A 395 6.86 -6.26 9.84
C GLY A 395 8.05 -7.19 10.15
N ALA A 396 7.98 -8.44 9.68
CA ALA A 396 9.04 -9.43 9.84
C ALA A 396 10.08 -9.43 8.70
N LEU A 397 9.92 -8.59 7.67
CA LEU A 397 10.91 -8.45 6.60
C LEU A 397 12.22 -7.83 7.12
N GLY A 398 13.31 -8.15 6.44
CA GLY A 398 14.64 -7.60 6.73
C GLY A 398 14.76 -6.12 6.35
N GLN A 399 15.86 -5.50 6.77
CA GLN A 399 16.14 -4.09 6.51
C GLN A 399 16.60 -3.81 5.08
N ASP A 400 17.08 -4.83 4.37
CA ASP A 400 17.61 -4.75 3.02
C ASP A 400 16.80 -5.63 2.07
N LEU A 401 16.42 -5.07 0.92
CA LEU A 401 15.67 -5.73 -0.15
C LEU A 401 16.63 -6.28 -1.21
N PHE A 402 16.51 -7.56 -1.55
CA PHE A 402 17.20 -8.13 -2.70
C PHE A 402 16.57 -7.65 -4.01
N THR A 403 17.40 -7.35 -5.00
CA THR A 403 16.97 -6.92 -6.34
C THR A 403 16.73 -8.10 -7.30
N ALA A 404 16.59 -9.32 -6.77
CA ALA A 404 16.31 -10.52 -7.56
C ALA A 404 15.00 -10.40 -8.33
N LYS A 405 15.02 -10.78 -9.61
CA LYS A 405 13.85 -10.71 -10.49
C LYS A 405 13.12 -12.05 -10.50
N PHE A 406 11.81 -11.98 -10.41
CA PHE A 406 10.91 -13.09 -10.62
C PHE A 406 9.71 -12.58 -11.41
N SER A 407 9.28 -13.31 -12.43
CA SER A 407 8.17 -12.92 -13.29
C SER A 407 7.20 -14.08 -13.47
N ASP A 408 5.98 -13.86 -13.03
CA ASP A 408 4.82 -14.70 -13.30
C ASP A 408 3.57 -13.80 -13.28
N GLU A 409 2.48 -14.25 -13.89
CA GLU A 409 1.25 -13.46 -14.02
C GLU A 409 0.53 -13.23 -12.67
N PHE A 410 0.58 -14.22 -11.77
CA PHE A 410 -0.20 -14.21 -10.51
C PHE A 410 0.65 -14.41 -9.26
N VAL A 411 1.86 -14.93 -9.43
CA VAL A 411 2.76 -15.22 -8.31
C VAL A 411 3.89 -14.21 -8.28
N GLY A 412 4.20 -13.71 -7.11
CA GLY A 412 5.36 -12.83 -6.93
C GLY A 412 6.16 -13.17 -5.69
N VAL A 413 7.38 -12.64 -5.66
CA VAL A 413 8.34 -12.86 -4.58
C VAL A 413 8.93 -11.52 -4.14
N ILE A 414 9.06 -11.34 -2.82
CA ILE A 414 9.77 -10.26 -2.16
C ILE A 414 10.77 -10.90 -1.20
N SER A 415 12.07 -10.66 -1.40
CA SER A 415 13.11 -11.24 -0.56
C SER A 415 13.95 -10.16 0.10
N THR A 416 14.25 -10.36 1.38
CA THR A 416 14.94 -9.37 2.21
C THR A 416 15.97 -10.01 3.11
N LYS A 417 16.94 -9.22 3.60
CA LYS A 417 17.87 -9.66 4.64
C LYS A 417 18.04 -8.63 5.74
N SER A 418 18.46 -9.12 6.88
CA SER A 418 18.99 -8.38 8.02
C SER A 418 20.33 -9.00 8.45
N ARG A 419 20.90 -8.49 9.53
CA ARG A 419 22.17 -8.98 10.04
C ARG A 419 22.15 -10.49 10.34
N ASP A 420 21.08 -10.97 11.00
CA ASP A 420 21.01 -12.30 11.60
C ASP A 420 19.95 -13.21 10.94
N TYR A 421 19.26 -12.70 9.93
CA TYR A 421 18.23 -13.48 9.22
C TYR A 421 18.00 -12.94 7.80
N PHE A 422 17.37 -13.77 6.98
CA PHE A 422 16.76 -13.34 5.72
C PHE A 422 15.35 -13.91 5.62
N ALA A 423 14.54 -13.27 4.79
CA ALA A 423 13.14 -13.62 4.62
C ALA A 423 12.76 -13.65 3.14
N VAL A 424 11.89 -14.60 2.77
CA VAL A 424 11.30 -14.71 1.42
C VAL A 424 9.80 -14.75 1.58
N LEU A 425 9.13 -13.69 1.11
CA LEU A 425 7.68 -13.59 1.06
C LEU A 425 7.23 -13.92 -0.35
N ILE A 426 6.32 -14.88 -0.48
CA ILE A 426 5.75 -15.35 -1.74
C ILE A 426 4.25 -15.16 -1.67
N TYR A 427 3.67 -14.60 -2.72
CA TYR A 427 2.23 -14.41 -2.81
C TYR A 427 1.68 -15.00 -4.11
N ASN A 428 0.45 -15.52 -4.05
CA ASN A 428 -0.30 -16.02 -5.18
C ASN A 428 -1.65 -15.26 -5.22
N TYR A 429 -1.66 -14.16 -5.95
CA TYR A 429 -2.85 -13.33 -6.13
C TYR A 429 -3.38 -13.49 -7.54
N ILE A 430 -4.60 -13.99 -7.67
CA ILE A 430 -5.29 -14.13 -8.94
C ILE A 430 -6.28 -12.96 -9.08
N ASP A 431 -5.92 -11.99 -9.93
CA ASP A 431 -6.79 -10.83 -10.13
C ASP A 431 -8.14 -11.26 -10.75
N PRO A 432 -9.26 -11.06 -10.04
CA PRO A 432 -10.58 -11.44 -10.56
C PRO A 432 -11.01 -10.60 -11.76
N GLN A 433 -10.34 -9.48 -12.01
CA GLN A 433 -10.59 -8.58 -13.13
C GLN A 433 -9.41 -8.50 -14.11
N ALA A 434 -8.48 -9.45 -14.09
CA ALA A 434 -7.25 -9.44 -14.89
C ALA A 434 -7.48 -9.11 -16.38
N ALA A 435 -8.55 -9.63 -16.97
CA ALA A 435 -8.90 -9.34 -18.37
C ALA A 435 -9.30 -7.88 -18.58
N MET A 436 -10.09 -7.31 -17.68
CA MET A 436 -10.54 -5.91 -17.78
C MET A 436 -9.40 -4.94 -17.47
N ASN A 437 -8.59 -5.25 -16.48
CA ASN A 437 -7.43 -4.46 -16.12
C ASN A 437 -6.40 -4.46 -17.27
N TYR A 438 -6.17 -5.61 -17.91
CA TYR A 438 -5.35 -5.69 -19.12
C TYR A 438 -5.90 -4.80 -20.25
N ILE A 439 -7.21 -4.81 -20.51
CA ILE A 439 -7.84 -3.92 -21.50
C ILE A 439 -7.64 -2.46 -21.12
N SER A 440 -7.84 -2.10 -19.86
CA SER A 440 -7.65 -0.74 -19.34
C SER A 440 -6.22 -0.23 -19.56
N HIS A 441 -5.22 -1.05 -19.27
CA HIS A 441 -3.80 -0.72 -19.48
C HIS A 441 -3.44 -0.55 -20.96
N ASN A 442 -4.10 -1.29 -21.87
CA ASN A 442 -3.73 -1.34 -23.27
C ASN A 442 -4.59 -0.47 -24.19
N ILE A 443 -5.70 0.08 -23.71
CA ILE A 443 -6.59 0.92 -24.53
C ILE A 443 -5.91 2.19 -25.01
N VAL A 444 -4.95 2.72 -24.28
CA VAL A 444 -4.20 3.94 -24.63
C VAL A 444 -3.35 3.78 -25.89
N TYR A 445 -2.96 2.56 -26.22
CA TYR A 445 -2.18 2.25 -27.43
C TYR A 445 -3.04 2.11 -28.70
N LEU A 446 -4.36 2.09 -28.57
CA LEU A 446 -5.30 2.03 -29.68
C LEU A 446 -5.54 3.43 -30.26
N ASN A 447 -5.84 3.53 -31.56
CA ASN A 447 -6.27 4.80 -32.13
C ASN A 447 -7.70 5.18 -31.66
N SER A 448 -8.09 6.44 -31.88
CA SER A 448 -9.38 6.97 -31.38
C SER A 448 -10.61 6.21 -31.89
N ALA A 449 -10.58 5.63 -33.10
CA ALA A 449 -11.69 4.85 -33.63
C ALA A 449 -11.78 3.49 -32.91
N GLU A 450 -10.63 2.84 -32.66
CA GLU A 450 -10.53 1.59 -31.92
C GLU A 450 -10.95 1.76 -30.45
N GLN A 451 -10.49 2.85 -29.80
CA GLN A 451 -10.91 3.20 -28.43
C GLN A 451 -12.44 3.36 -28.34
N LYS A 452 -13.04 4.11 -29.27
CA LYS A 452 -14.51 4.27 -29.33
C LYS A 452 -15.22 2.93 -29.54
N ALA A 453 -14.68 2.03 -30.37
CA ALA A 453 -15.26 0.70 -30.57
C ALA A 453 -15.22 -0.13 -29.27
N ILE A 454 -14.10 -0.14 -28.53
CA ILE A 454 -13.99 -0.82 -27.24
C ILE A 454 -14.98 -0.22 -26.21
N LEU A 455 -15.05 1.10 -26.07
CA LEU A 455 -15.99 1.76 -25.16
C LEU A 455 -17.45 1.45 -25.49
N SER A 456 -17.79 1.33 -26.79
CA SER A 456 -19.14 0.91 -27.22
C SER A 456 -19.44 -0.53 -26.81
N ILE A 457 -18.47 -1.43 -26.93
CA ILE A 457 -18.60 -2.84 -26.50
C ILE A 457 -18.81 -2.93 -24.98
N VAL A 458 -18.03 -2.16 -24.21
CA VAL A 458 -18.16 -2.10 -22.74
C VAL A 458 -19.57 -1.64 -22.31
N LYS A 459 -20.05 -0.54 -22.91
CA LYS A 459 -21.39 0.02 -22.62
C LYS A 459 -22.55 -0.94 -22.95
N SER A 460 -22.36 -1.86 -23.88
CA SER A 460 -23.40 -2.79 -24.36
C SER A 460 -23.39 -4.15 -23.64
N ASP A 461 -22.69 -4.32 -22.52
CA ASP A 461 -22.49 -5.60 -21.82
C ASP A 461 -21.88 -6.74 -22.68
N ARG A 462 -21.49 -6.45 -23.91
CA ARG A 462 -20.89 -7.45 -24.80
C ARG A 462 -19.49 -7.83 -24.35
N MET A 463 -18.81 -6.95 -23.62
CA MET A 463 -17.46 -7.21 -23.14
C MET A 463 -17.41 -8.45 -22.23
N LYS A 464 -18.36 -8.61 -21.32
CA LYS A 464 -18.45 -9.80 -20.46
C LYS A 464 -18.55 -11.10 -21.27
N LYS A 465 -19.37 -11.10 -22.35
CA LYS A 465 -19.52 -12.26 -23.25
C LYS A 465 -18.26 -12.53 -24.07
N ILE A 466 -17.55 -11.49 -24.47
CA ILE A 466 -16.26 -11.61 -25.19
C ILE A 466 -15.22 -12.23 -24.27
N ILE A 467 -15.03 -11.68 -23.08
CA ILE A 467 -14.03 -12.16 -22.10
C ILE A 467 -14.32 -13.60 -21.69
N ALA A 468 -15.61 -13.97 -21.55
CA ALA A 468 -16.04 -15.34 -21.27
C ALA A 468 -15.89 -16.29 -22.49
N GLY A 469 -15.40 -15.83 -23.63
CA GLY A 469 -15.27 -16.65 -24.84
C GLY A 469 -16.60 -17.02 -25.53
N GLN A 470 -17.72 -16.41 -25.10
CA GLN A 470 -19.05 -16.68 -25.63
C GLN A 470 -19.33 -15.98 -26.97
N LEU A 471 -18.53 -15.01 -27.36
CA LEU A 471 -18.59 -14.31 -28.65
C LEU A 471 -17.30 -14.54 -29.42
N ASN A 472 -17.43 -15.03 -30.66
CA ASN A 472 -16.28 -15.24 -31.54
C ASN A 472 -15.74 -13.89 -32.04
N LEU A 473 -14.49 -13.57 -31.70
CA LEU A 473 -13.81 -12.34 -32.13
C LEU A 473 -13.72 -12.20 -33.65
N ALA A 474 -13.67 -13.32 -34.40
CA ALA A 474 -13.60 -13.29 -35.85
C ALA A 474 -14.83 -12.62 -36.49
N THR A 475 -16.00 -12.73 -35.87
CA THR A 475 -17.26 -12.18 -36.36
C THR A 475 -17.41 -10.67 -36.09
N LEU A 476 -16.56 -10.10 -35.22
CA LEU A 476 -16.61 -8.69 -34.88
C LEU A 476 -15.84 -7.83 -35.88
N ARG A 477 -16.43 -6.70 -36.26
CA ARG A 477 -15.79 -5.69 -37.15
C ARG A 477 -14.79 -4.86 -36.33
N LEU A 478 -13.67 -5.46 -35.96
CA LEU A 478 -12.59 -4.86 -35.19
C LEU A 478 -11.27 -5.01 -35.94
N SER A 479 -10.33 -4.11 -35.71
CA SER A 479 -8.96 -4.20 -36.27
C SER A 479 -8.23 -5.44 -35.74
N VAL A 480 -7.18 -5.85 -36.40
CA VAL A 480 -6.30 -6.96 -35.99
C VAL A 480 -5.70 -6.66 -34.61
N LYS A 481 -5.26 -5.41 -34.37
CA LYS A 481 -4.68 -4.97 -33.10
C LYS A 481 -5.70 -5.10 -31.94
N THR A 482 -6.92 -4.60 -32.17
CA THR A 482 -7.99 -4.70 -31.17
C THR A 482 -8.39 -6.16 -30.88
N LYS A 483 -8.45 -7.01 -31.93
CA LYS A 483 -8.73 -8.46 -31.76
C LYS A 483 -7.59 -9.15 -30.99
N GLY A 484 -6.34 -8.80 -31.24
CA GLY A 484 -5.19 -9.32 -30.49
C GLY A 484 -5.26 -8.98 -29.01
N MET A 485 -5.55 -7.71 -28.67
CA MET A 485 -5.75 -7.26 -27.29
C MET A 485 -6.87 -8.03 -26.59
N LEU A 486 -8.05 -8.16 -27.23
CA LEU A 486 -9.17 -8.91 -26.67
C LEU A 486 -8.87 -10.41 -26.57
N GLY A 487 -8.08 -10.99 -27.50
CA GLY A 487 -7.63 -12.37 -27.42
C GLY A 487 -6.78 -12.63 -26.17
N ARG A 488 -5.84 -11.73 -25.88
CA ARG A 488 -5.05 -11.82 -24.63
C ARG A 488 -5.92 -11.64 -23.38
N ALA A 489 -6.90 -10.76 -23.41
CA ALA A 489 -7.84 -10.59 -22.29
C ALA A 489 -8.66 -11.89 -22.03
N ILE A 490 -9.13 -12.58 -23.09
CA ILE A 490 -9.82 -13.88 -22.98
C ILE A 490 -8.88 -14.92 -22.35
N GLU A 491 -7.63 -14.97 -22.79
CA GLU A 491 -6.64 -15.88 -22.24
C GLU A 491 -6.40 -15.61 -20.75
N LEU A 492 -6.18 -14.36 -20.33
CA LEU A 492 -6.02 -13.97 -18.94
C LEU A 492 -7.22 -14.35 -18.08
N ASN A 493 -8.44 -14.15 -18.59
CA ASN A 493 -9.66 -14.60 -17.90
C ASN A 493 -9.69 -16.13 -17.72
N SER A 494 -9.30 -16.88 -18.75
CA SER A 494 -9.23 -18.36 -18.68
C SER A 494 -8.20 -18.82 -17.66
N LEU A 495 -7.02 -18.19 -17.63
CA LEU A 495 -5.95 -18.48 -16.67
C LEU A 495 -6.35 -18.11 -15.24
N ALA A 496 -6.98 -16.95 -15.05
CA ALA A 496 -7.51 -16.55 -13.74
C ALA A 496 -8.54 -17.55 -13.22
N ASN A 497 -9.49 -17.99 -14.07
CA ASN A 497 -10.46 -19.01 -13.70
C ASN A 497 -9.79 -20.35 -13.36
N LYS A 498 -8.79 -20.79 -14.13
CA LYS A 498 -8.03 -22.01 -13.86
C LYS A 498 -7.32 -21.92 -12.50
N PHE A 499 -6.52 -20.88 -12.30
CA PHE A 499 -5.67 -20.78 -11.11
C PHE A 499 -6.42 -20.34 -9.85
N SER A 500 -7.64 -19.80 -9.96
CA SER A 500 -8.49 -19.51 -8.78
C SER A 500 -8.97 -20.77 -8.05
N THR A 501 -8.86 -21.96 -8.68
CA THR A 501 -9.31 -23.23 -8.12
C THR A 501 -8.21 -24.29 -8.04
N MET A 502 -7.01 -23.98 -8.53
CA MET A 502 -5.91 -24.95 -8.64
C MET A 502 -4.68 -24.46 -7.85
N ASN A 503 -4.11 -25.34 -7.05
CA ASN A 503 -2.84 -25.08 -6.39
C ASN A 503 -1.69 -25.06 -7.41
N ARG A 504 -0.73 -24.19 -7.19
CA ARG A 504 0.55 -24.13 -7.94
C ARG A 504 1.70 -24.58 -7.06
N LYS A 505 2.80 -24.98 -7.66
CA LYS A 505 4.02 -25.37 -6.94
C LYS A 505 5.13 -24.37 -7.22
N ILE A 506 5.95 -24.10 -6.20
CA ILE A 506 7.15 -23.28 -6.37
C ILE A 506 8.34 -23.93 -5.68
N LYS A 507 9.48 -23.98 -6.38
CA LYS A 507 10.77 -24.31 -5.81
C LYS A 507 11.55 -23.03 -5.54
N VAL A 508 11.91 -22.81 -4.28
CA VAL A 508 12.75 -21.69 -3.83
C VAL A 508 14.15 -22.22 -3.61
N SER A 509 15.07 -21.85 -4.49
CA SER A 509 16.49 -22.25 -4.41
C SER A 509 17.31 -21.11 -3.83
N LEU A 510 17.97 -21.35 -2.70
CA LEU A 510 18.78 -20.38 -1.97
C LEU A 510 20.25 -20.79 -2.03
N LYS A 511 21.12 -19.86 -2.43
CA LYS A 511 22.55 -20.10 -2.69
C LYS A 511 23.44 -19.10 -1.95
N GLY A 512 24.74 -19.38 -1.89
CA GLY A 512 25.76 -18.40 -1.51
C GLY A 512 26.11 -18.34 -0.03
N ILE A 513 25.53 -19.19 0.82
CA ILE A 513 25.88 -19.25 2.26
C ILE A 513 26.14 -20.70 2.71
N LYS A 514 26.90 -20.82 3.82
CA LYS A 514 27.22 -22.10 4.46
C LYS A 514 27.05 -21.92 5.97
N ASP A 515 25.87 -22.21 6.49
CA ASP A 515 25.57 -22.11 7.92
C ASP A 515 24.30 -22.92 8.26
N ILE A 516 24.01 -23.08 9.54
CA ILE A 516 22.75 -23.65 10.02
C ILE A 516 21.80 -22.52 10.36
N TYR A 517 20.58 -22.64 9.84
CA TYR A 517 19.48 -21.70 10.09
C TYR A 517 18.27 -22.42 10.68
N ALA A 518 17.55 -21.73 11.54
CA ALA A 518 16.19 -22.11 11.92
C ALA A 518 15.24 -21.50 10.88
N LEU A 519 14.48 -22.34 10.17
CA LEU A 519 13.43 -21.94 9.25
C LEU A 519 12.09 -21.92 9.99
N SER A 520 11.41 -20.77 9.96
CA SER A 520 10.01 -20.63 10.35
C SER A 520 9.19 -20.27 9.10
N LYS A 521 8.13 -21.04 8.82
CA LYS A 521 7.23 -20.79 7.69
C LYS A 521 5.86 -20.36 8.19
N TYR A 522 5.36 -19.22 7.69
CA TYR A 522 4.03 -18.71 7.95
C TYR A 522 3.18 -18.81 6.69
N VAL A 523 1.90 -19.15 6.84
CA VAL A 523 0.96 -19.30 5.72
C VAL A 523 -0.30 -18.51 6.01
N MET A 524 -0.75 -17.74 5.02
CA MET A 524 -2.00 -17.00 4.99
C MET A 524 -2.78 -17.43 3.75
N ASP A 525 -3.92 -18.07 3.92
CA ASP A 525 -4.76 -18.59 2.84
C ASP A 525 -6.25 -18.58 3.25
N SER A 526 -7.10 -19.31 2.53
CA SER A 526 -8.53 -19.42 2.82
C SER A 526 -8.88 -19.92 4.23
N ASN A 527 -7.98 -20.68 4.88
CA ASN A 527 -8.16 -21.16 6.24
C ASN A 527 -7.91 -20.06 7.28
N CYS A 528 -7.36 -18.92 6.87
CA CYS A 528 -6.91 -17.83 7.71
C CYS A 528 -7.64 -16.51 7.41
N SER A 529 -8.89 -16.55 6.93
CA SER A 529 -9.66 -15.35 6.60
C SER A 529 -10.08 -14.56 7.84
N ARG A 530 -10.52 -15.25 8.90
CA ARG A 530 -11.04 -14.65 10.14
C ARG A 530 -10.27 -15.15 11.34
N ASN A 531 -9.95 -14.23 12.25
CA ASN A 531 -9.40 -14.52 13.59
C ASN A 531 -8.33 -15.62 13.59
N CYS A 532 -7.42 -15.54 12.64
CA CYS A 532 -6.36 -16.50 12.44
C CYS A 532 -5.17 -16.14 13.31
N GLU A 533 -4.69 -17.09 14.08
CA GLU A 533 -3.49 -16.92 14.88
C GLU A 533 -2.25 -16.81 13.97
N PHE A 534 -1.45 -15.79 14.19
CA PHE A 534 -0.18 -15.62 13.47
C PHE A 534 0.91 -16.46 14.13
N LYS A 535 1.04 -17.68 13.67
CA LYS A 535 2.07 -18.63 14.13
C LYS A 535 2.70 -19.39 12.96
N PRO A 536 3.92 -19.87 13.12
CA PRO A 536 4.54 -20.68 12.07
C PRO A 536 3.79 -22.01 11.88
N SER A 537 3.57 -22.37 10.62
CA SER A 537 3.02 -23.69 10.22
C SER A 537 4.08 -24.77 10.19
N VAL A 538 5.35 -24.39 10.02
CA VAL A 538 6.52 -25.29 10.02
C VAL A 538 7.66 -24.57 10.73
N GLU A 539 8.35 -25.30 11.61
CA GLU A 539 9.63 -24.92 12.18
C GLU A 539 10.62 -26.07 12.05
N LYS A 540 11.77 -25.82 11.46
CA LYS A 540 12.82 -26.83 11.28
C LYS A 540 14.20 -26.20 11.15
N ASP A 541 15.24 -26.97 11.49
CA ASP A 541 16.61 -26.58 11.18
C ASP A 541 16.94 -26.95 9.75
N VAL A 542 17.64 -26.05 9.08
CA VAL A 542 18.11 -26.23 7.71
C VAL A 542 19.62 -25.98 7.66
N ASN A 543 20.33 -26.88 6.97
CA ASN A 543 21.77 -26.80 6.82
C ASN A 543 22.14 -26.42 5.39
N PHE A 544 22.79 -25.29 5.22
CA PHE A 544 23.25 -24.76 3.94
C PHE A 544 24.67 -25.27 3.59
N ASN A 545 24.95 -26.58 3.71
CA ASN A 545 26.23 -27.14 3.22
C ASN A 545 26.34 -27.08 1.69
N GLN A 546 25.22 -27.03 1.02
CA GLN A 546 25.02 -26.84 -0.42
C GLN A 546 23.86 -25.86 -0.64
N ASP A 547 23.50 -25.66 -1.90
CA ASP A 547 22.29 -24.91 -2.24
C ASP A 547 21.06 -25.54 -1.55
N TYR A 548 20.28 -24.72 -0.87
CA TYR A 548 19.06 -25.16 -0.22
C TYR A 548 17.86 -24.97 -1.12
N VAL A 549 17.02 -25.99 -1.21
CA VAL A 549 15.77 -25.93 -2.00
C VAL A 549 14.58 -26.22 -1.09
N GLU A 550 13.64 -25.27 -1.02
CA GLU A 550 12.34 -25.45 -0.39
C GLU A 550 11.27 -25.59 -1.48
N ALA A 551 10.62 -26.75 -1.55
CA ALA A 551 9.48 -26.98 -2.42
C ALA A 551 8.18 -26.69 -1.66
N MET A 552 7.32 -25.86 -2.23
CA MET A 552 6.09 -25.42 -1.59
C MET A 552 4.90 -25.50 -2.53
N GLU A 553 3.74 -25.69 -1.94
CA GLU A 553 2.45 -25.56 -2.60
C GLU A 553 1.86 -24.18 -2.30
N LEU A 554 1.37 -23.51 -3.34
CA LEU A 554 0.71 -22.21 -3.27
C LEU A 554 -0.77 -22.41 -3.56
N THR A 555 -1.60 -22.34 -2.54
CA THR A 555 -3.05 -22.29 -2.70
C THR A 555 -3.46 -20.98 -3.38
N PRO A 556 -4.60 -20.93 -4.08
CA PRO A 556 -5.13 -19.68 -4.59
C PRO A 556 -5.27 -18.64 -3.48
N TYR A 557 -4.94 -17.40 -3.79
CA TYR A 557 -5.06 -16.26 -2.86
C TYR A 557 -4.31 -16.48 -1.55
N SER A 558 -3.07 -16.93 -1.63
CA SER A 558 -2.23 -17.17 -0.45
C SER A 558 -1.01 -16.27 -0.39
N VAL A 559 -0.53 -16.03 0.84
CA VAL A 559 0.76 -15.41 1.13
C VAL A 559 1.54 -16.33 2.06
N GLN A 560 2.78 -16.61 1.72
CA GLN A 560 3.67 -17.44 2.53
C GLN A 560 4.95 -16.67 2.83
N LEU A 561 5.39 -16.72 4.08
CA LEU A 561 6.64 -16.09 4.52
C LEU A 561 7.57 -17.14 5.08
N LEU A 562 8.77 -17.23 4.52
CA LEU A 562 9.89 -18.03 5.02
C LEU A 562 10.86 -17.10 5.74
N ILE A 563 11.16 -17.37 7.01
CA ILE A 563 12.19 -16.66 7.78
C ILE A 563 13.29 -17.66 8.13
N PHE A 564 14.49 -17.35 7.71
CA PHE A 564 15.70 -18.13 8.01
C PHE A 564 16.56 -17.34 8.99
N LYS A 565 16.53 -17.75 10.26
CA LYS A 565 17.31 -17.10 11.32
C LYS A 565 18.59 -17.89 11.57
N LYS A 566 19.76 -17.21 11.51
CA LYS A 566 21.05 -17.82 11.76
C LYS A 566 21.12 -18.36 13.18
N LYS A 567 21.51 -19.64 13.33
CA LYS A 567 21.79 -20.21 14.65
C LYS A 567 23.17 -19.78 15.14
N PRO A 568 23.33 -19.49 16.43
CA PRO A 568 24.65 -19.33 17.02
C PRO A 568 25.48 -20.59 16.76
N ALA A 569 26.76 -20.41 16.44
CA ALA A 569 27.68 -21.57 16.40
C ALA A 569 27.62 -22.28 17.76
N GLU A 570 27.44 -23.59 17.76
CA GLU A 570 27.56 -24.37 18.99
C GLU A 570 28.94 -24.11 19.59
N VAL A 571 28.97 -23.43 20.72
CA VAL A 571 30.18 -23.29 21.52
C VAL A 571 30.45 -24.71 22.04
N LYS A 572 31.37 -25.43 21.38
CA LYS A 572 31.86 -26.68 21.95
C LYS A 572 32.27 -26.40 23.39
N PRO A 573 31.79 -27.19 24.37
CA PRO A 573 32.24 -27.01 25.74
C PRO A 573 33.78 -27.01 25.73
N VAL A 574 34.38 -25.97 26.22
CA VAL A 574 35.82 -25.96 26.45
C VAL A 574 36.07 -27.11 27.42
N GLU A 575 36.82 -28.11 26.96
CA GLU A 575 37.29 -29.22 27.81
C GLU A 575 38.10 -28.56 28.90
N VAL A 576 37.52 -28.34 30.07
CA VAL A 576 38.23 -27.87 31.25
C VAL A 576 39.18 -28.99 31.63
N LYS A 577 40.44 -28.83 31.27
CA LYS A 577 41.49 -29.68 31.83
C LYS A 577 41.34 -29.63 33.34
N PRO A 578 41.40 -30.81 34.02
CA PRO A 578 41.35 -30.84 35.48
C PRO A 578 42.46 -29.93 36.03
N GLU A 579 42.09 -28.99 36.88
CA GLU A 579 43.04 -28.19 37.64
C GLU A 579 43.94 -29.11 38.43
N GLU A 580 45.25 -28.99 38.22
CA GLU A 580 46.28 -29.57 39.10
C GLU A 580 46.00 -29.10 40.52
N LYS A 581 45.84 -30.05 41.46
CA LYS A 581 45.64 -29.75 42.85
C LYS A 581 46.72 -28.78 43.36
N PRO A 582 46.33 -27.68 44.02
CA PRO A 582 47.30 -26.77 44.62
C PRO A 582 48.15 -27.49 45.65
N ALA A 583 49.46 -27.28 45.58
CA ALA A 583 50.42 -27.76 46.56
C ALA A 583 50.08 -27.26 47.98
N GLU A 584 50.12 -28.15 48.97
CA GLU A 584 49.86 -27.92 50.38
C GLU A 584 50.78 -26.79 50.89
N VAL A 585 50.21 -25.60 51.21
CA VAL A 585 50.90 -24.49 51.86
C VAL A 585 50.79 -24.66 53.36
N LYS A 586 51.93 -24.85 54.03
CA LYS A 586 52.03 -24.91 55.49
C LYS A 586 51.56 -23.61 56.12
N PRO A 587 50.92 -23.63 57.29
CA PRO A 587 50.38 -22.44 57.97
C PRO A 587 51.50 -21.53 58.47
N VAL A 588 51.39 -20.27 58.18
CA VAL A 588 52.21 -19.20 58.77
C VAL A 588 51.48 -18.64 60.00
N GLU A 589 52.18 -18.68 61.13
CA GLU A 589 51.74 -18.16 62.43
C GLU A 589 51.56 -16.63 62.37
N VAL A 590 50.37 -16.13 62.60
CA VAL A 590 50.08 -14.68 62.64
C VAL A 590 49.97 -14.24 64.11
N LYS A 591 50.90 -13.37 64.51
CA LYS A 591 50.81 -12.61 65.79
C LYS A 591 49.77 -11.51 65.69
N PRO A 592 49.05 -11.22 66.81
CA PRO A 592 47.97 -10.24 66.78
C PRO A 592 48.52 -8.80 66.86
N ALA A 593 47.99 -7.91 66.01
CA ALA A 593 48.22 -6.48 66.11
C ALA A 593 46.95 -5.75 66.63
N ILE A 594 47.28 -4.82 67.45
CA ILE A 594 46.52 -3.97 68.34
C ILE A 594 45.44 -3.13 67.63
N LYS A 595 44.29 -3.01 68.35
CA LYS A 595 43.22 -2.04 68.06
C LYS A 595 43.69 -0.61 68.31
N GLU A 596 43.45 0.27 67.38
CA GLU A 596 43.29 1.70 67.68
C GLU A 596 41.94 2.19 67.12
N THR A 597 41.17 2.69 68.06
CA THR A 597 39.96 3.47 67.92
C THR A 597 40.33 4.90 67.53
N ASN A 598 39.61 5.49 66.62
CA ASN A 598 39.30 6.92 66.76
C ASN A 598 38.01 7.31 66.02
N ASN A 599 37.19 7.96 66.79
CA ASN A 599 36.00 8.73 66.43
C ASN A 599 36.33 10.01 65.67
N ALA A 600 35.37 10.47 64.90
CA ALA A 600 34.83 11.85 64.89
C ALA A 600 34.16 12.07 63.54
N GLU A 601 32.88 12.21 63.47
CA GLU A 601 32.01 13.41 63.61
C GLU A 601 32.20 14.47 62.51
N ASN A 602 31.05 14.70 61.85
CA ASN A 602 30.51 16.00 61.40
C ASN A 602 31.18 16.80 60.25
N LYS A 603 30.60 16.85 59.15
CA LYS A 603 29.67 17.95 58.73
C LYS A 603 29.01 17.62 57.41
#